data_3239b7634a35d50ee2f20958012316d6
#
_entry.id   3239b7634a35d50ee2f20958012316d6
#
_cell.length_a   1.000
_cell.length_b   1.000
_cell.length_c   1.000
_cell.angle_alpha   90.00
_cell.angle_beta   90.00
_cell.angle_gamma   90.00
#
_symmetry.space_group_name_H-M   'P 1'
#
loop_
_entity.id
_entity.type
_entity.pdbx_description
1 polymer ?
#
loop_
_entity_poly.entity_id
_entity_poly.type
_entity_poly.pdbx_seq_one_letter_code
_entity_poly.pdbx_strand_id
1 'polypeptide(L)'
;VGIDIGTSTIAYSSATDVKILELADKVQNIENEKRRLLRKMDRSRRATNPNNYNEDGTIKKQGNKKMVWNKSNHHLKYQSELKELYRKQADVRKYQHECLANQIISLGDTIYVEKMNFSGLAKKSTKLEKNDRGKFKRKKRFGKSIANRAPSMLLEIIDRKLSYYGKHLIKIDTWNAKASQFNHFDGTYNKKKLSQRWNNFNGVRVQREVWEFLPTS
;
A
#
# COMPACT_ATOMS: atom_id res chain seq x y z
N VAL A 1 16.90 -8.10 -12.19
CA VAL A 1 16.49 -7.26 -11.05
C VAL A 1 15.49 -8.03 -10.22
N GLY A 2 15.67 -8.08 -8.89
CA GLY A 2 14.70 -8.64 -7.95
C GLY A 2 13.90 -7.53 -7.27
N ILE A 3 12.58 -7.76 -7.07
CA ILE A 3 11.67 -6.79 -6.44
C ILE A 3 10.88 -7.47 -5.32
N ASP A 4 10.97 -6.92 -4.09
CA ASP A 4 10.01 -7.15 -3.01
C ASP A 4 9.12 -5.92 -2.83
N ILE A 5 7.82 -6.07 -3.05
CA ILE A 5 6.86 -4.97 -2.99
C ILE A 5 5.85 -5.19 -1.87
N GLY A 6 5.94 -4.34 -0.85
CA GLY A 6 4.99 -4.30 0.26
C GLY A 6 3.76 -3.44 -0.02
N THR A 7 3.00 -3.13 1.04
CA THR A 7 1.81 -2.26 0.95
C THR A 7 2.14 -0.78 0.92
N SER A 8 3.36 -0.39 1.31
CA SER A 8 3.82 0.99 1.42
C SER A 8 5.26 1.22 0.96
N THR A 9 6.05 0.18 0.84
CA THR A 9 7.46 0.21 0.49
C THR A 9 7.75 -0.75 -0.64
N ILE A 10 8.84 -0.52 -1.33
CA ILE A 10 9.44 -1.42 -2.31
C ILE A 10 10.92 -1.53 -2.01
N ALA A 11 11.43 -2.76 -2.02
CA ALA A 11 12.85 -3.03 -2.12
C ALA A 11 13.15 -3.56 -3.52
N TYR A 12 14.25 -3.14 -4.09
CA TYR A 12 14.76 -3.75 -5.31
C TYR A 12 16.28 -3.92 -5.24
N SER A 13 16.76 -4.95 -5.91
CA SER A 13 18.18 -5.29 -6.01
C SER A 13 18.54 -5.65 -7.44
N SER A 14 19.67 -5.15 -7.89
CA SER A 14 20.32 -5.49 -9.16
C SER A 14 21.78 -5.80 -8.90
N ALA A 15 22.55 -6.11 -9.94
CA ALA A 15 23.99 -6.28 -9.83
C ALA A 15 24.73 -5.01 -9.38
N THR A 16 24.13 -3.83 -9.61
CA THR A 16 24.76 -2.52 -9.40
C THR A 16 24.13 -1.66 -8.32
N ASP A 17 22.86 -1.93 -7.96
CA ASP A 17 22.10 -1.04 -7.07
C ASP A 17 21.15 -1.84 -6.17
N VAL A 18 21.05 -1.41 -4.91
CA VAL A 18 20.13 -1.98 -3.92
C VAL A 18 19.46 -0.83 -3.17
N LYS A 19 18.13 -0.75 -3.24
CA LYS A 19 17.37 0.32 -2.59
C LYS A 19 16.09 -0.16 -1.93
N ILE A 20 15.71 0.56 -0.88
CA ILE A 20 14.39 0.49 -0.25
C ILE A 20 13.77 1.87 -0.30
N LEU A 21 12.60 1.98 -0.89
CA LEU A 21 11.90 3.23 -1.12
C LEU A 21 10.46 3.16 -0.59
N GLU A 22 9.91 4.32 -0.21
CA GLU A 22 8.47 4.44 0.00
C GLU A 22 7.74 4.56 -1.35
N LEU A 23 6.67 3.80 -1.51
CA LEU A 23 5.80 3.89 -2.68
C LEU A 23 4.97 5.18 -2.62
N ALA A 24 5.00 5.98 -3.69
CA ALA A 24 4.17 7.16 -3.84
C ALA A 24 4.17 8.05 -2.58
N ASP A 25 5.34 8.41 -2.07
CA ASP A 25 5.55 9.16 -0.82
C ASP A 25 4.84 10.53 -0.83
N LYS A 26 4.82 11.24 -1.97
CA LYS A 26 4.18 12.57 -2.13
C LYS A 26 2.66 12.54 -1.96
N VAL A 27 2.04 11.39 -2.06
CA VAL A 27 0.59 11.20 -1.82
C VAL A 27 0.20 11.49 -0.37
N GLN A 28 1.11 11.38 0.60
CA GLN A 28 0.82 11.58 2.01
C GLN A 28 0.34 13.02 2.33
N ASN A 29 0.91 14.02 1.71
CA ASN A 29 0.50 15.42 1.91
C ASN A 29 -0.94 15.65 1.41
N ILE A 30 -1.26 15.11 0.23
CA ILE A 30 -2.62 15.17 -0.36
C ILE A 30 -3.63 14.46 0.56
N GLU A 31 -3.27 13.35 1.15
CA GLU A 31 -4.14 12.63 2.09
C GLU A 31 -4.46 13.46 3.34
N ASN A 32 -3.54 14.27 3.83
CA ASN A 32 -3.77 15.17 4.95
C ASN A 32 -4.76 16.30 4.59
N GLU A 33 -4.63 16.88 3.38
CA GLU A 33 -5.58 17.88 2.87
C GLU A 33 -6.98 17.29 2.71
N LYS A 34 -7.11 16.09 2.13
CA LYS A 34 -8.38 15.36 2.02
C LYS A 34 -9.05 15.17 3.38
N ARG A 35 -8.30 14.78 4.40
CA ARG A 35 -8.83 14.62 5.76
C ARG A 35 -9.36 15.94 6.32
N ARG A 36 -8.69 17.07 6.06
CA ARG A 36 -9.15 18.39 6.48
C ARG A 36 -10.48 18.76 5.81
N LEU A 37 -10.57 18.53 4.48
CA LEU A 37 -11.82 18.79 3.73
C LEU A 37 -12.97 17.89 4.20
N LEU A 38 -12.73 16.61 4.40
CA LEU A 38 -13.76 15.68 4.91
C LEU A 38 -14.33 16.13 6.25
N ARG A 39 -13.47 16.65 7.15
CA ARG A 39 -13.93 17.23 8.43
C ARG A 39 -14.76 18.51 8.23
N LYS A 40 -14.39 19.39 7.26
CA LYS A 40 -15.19 20.59 6.92
C LYS A 40 -16.54 20.18 6.35
N MET A 41 -16.58 19.21 5.45
CA MET A 41 -17.81 18.67 4.87
C MET A 41 -18.72 18.04 5.94
N ASP A 42 -18.17 17.30 6.90
CA ASP A 42 -18.96 16.72 7.99
C ASP A 42 -19.57 17.80 8.87
N ARG A 43 -18.80 18.82 9.26
CA ARG A 43 -19.35 19.98 10.02
C ARG A 43 -20.45 20.70 9.25
N SER A 44 -20.24 21.00 7.96
CA SER A 44 -21.23 21.63 7.12
C SER A 44 -22.50 20.79 6.99
N ARG A 45 -22.36 19.47 6.81
CA ARG A 45 -23.49 18.53 6.73
C ARG A 45 -24.30 18.52 8.03
N ARG A 46 -23.64 18.51 9.19
CA ARG A 46 -24.28 18.54 10.50
C ARG A 46 -25.06 19.85 10.73
N ALA A 47 -24.44 20.99 10.43
CA ALA A 47 -25.05 22.30 10.57
C ALA A 47 -26.29 22.47 9.68
N THR A 48 -26.27 21.91 8.46
CA THR A 48 -27.39 22.02 7.50
C THR A 48 -28.51 21.02 7.79
N ASN A 49 -28.24 19.92 8.51
CA ASN A 49 -29.22 18.86 8.76
C ASN A 49 -29.28 18.47 10.25
N PRO A 50 -29.52 19.38 11.18
CA PRO A 50 -29.50 19.09 12.61
C PRO A 50 -30.51 17.99 13.01
N ASN A 51 -31.68 17.98 12.35
CA ASN A 51 -32.75 17.03 12.63
C ASN A 51 -32.43 15.59 12.29
N ASN A 52 -31.39 15.36 11.50
CA ASN A 52 -30.93 14.01 11.11
C ASN A 52 -29.98 13.36 12.13
N TYR A 53 -29.64 14.06 13.21
CA TYR A 53 -28.73 13.60 14.24
C TYR A 53 -29.41 13.47 15.60
N ASN A 54 -28.96 12.50 16.39
CA ASN A 54 -29.29 12.35 17.81
C ASN A 54 -28.46 13.34 18.64
N GLU A 55 -28.79 13.51 19.91
CA GLU A 55 -28.05 14.36 20.86
C GLU A 55 -26.59 13.95 21.00
N ASP A 56 -26.30 12.65 20.93
CA ASP A 56 -24.94 12.10 20.93
C ASP A 56 -24.16 12.32 19.61
N GLY A 57 -24.76 12.99 18.64
CA GLY A 57 -24.19 13.27 17.32
C GLY A 57 -24.17 12.09 16.36
N THR A 58 -24.80 10.96 16.70
CA THR A 58 -24.99 9.85 15.78
C THR A 58 -26.14 10.14 14.80
N ILE A 59 -26.11 9.49 13.63
CA ILE A 59 -27.19 9.64 12.64
C ILE A 59 -28.41 8.87 13.11
N LYS A 60 -29.60 9.51 13.08
CA LYS A 60 -30.86 8.89 13.42
C LYS A 60 -31.17 7.72 12.49
N LYS A 61 -31.63 6.61 13.03
CA LYS A 61 -32.12 5.48 12.25
C LYS A 61 -33.61 5.70 11.95
N GLN A 62 -33.96 5.75 10.67
CA GLN A 62 -35.36 5.96 10.23
C GLN A 62 -36.04 4.70 9.69
N GLY A 63 -35.65 3.51 10.16
CA GLY A 63 -36.15 2.24 9.64
C GLY A 63 -35.89 2.12 8.13
N ASN A 64 -36.94 1.79 7.35
CA ASN A 64 -36.84 1.64 5.89
C ASN A 64 -36.96 2.98 5.11
N LYS A 65 -37.19 4.11 5.78
CA LYS A 65 -37.30 5.40 5.10
C LYS A 65 -35.95 5.97 4.76
N LYS A 66 -35.78 6.40 3.49
CA LYS A 66 -34.58 7.07 3.02
C LYS A 66 -34.47 8.46 3.62
N MET A 67 -33.39 8.74 4.34
CA MET A 67 -33.14 10.05 4.94
C MET A 67 -32.77 11.08 3.87
N VAL A 68 -33.38 12.27 3.95
CA VAL A 68 -33.08 13.40 3.07
C VAL A 68 -31.92 14.19 3.63
N TRP A 69 -30.94 14.51 2.79
CA TRP A 69 -29.74 15.28 3.11
C TRP A 69 -29.68 16.55 2.26
N ASN A 70 -29.82 17.69 2.90
CA ASN A 70 -29.61 18.97 2.25
C ASN A 70 -28.12 19.32 2.22
N LYS A 71 -27.67 19.89 1.11
CA LYS A 71 -26.30 20.34 0.93
C LYS A 71 -26.24 21.84 0.87
N SER A 72 -25.45 22.47 1.77
CA SER A 72 -25.16 23.91 1.68
C SER A 72 -24.19 24.21 0.53
N ASN A 73 -24.11 25.46 0.11
CA ASN A 73 -23.14 25.91 -0.90
C ASN A 73 -21.70 25.62 -0.47
N HIS A 74 -21.38 25.77 0.82
CA HIS A 74 -20.07 25.39 1.37
C HIS A 74 -19.79 23.90 1.23
N HIS A 75 -20.79 23.05 1.48
CA HIS A 75 -20.64 21.60 1.30
C HIS A 75 -20.35 21.25 -0.16
N LEU A 76 -21.04 21.85 -1.11
CA LEU A 76 -20.84 21.64 -2.55
C LEU A 76 -19.43 22.10 -2.98
N LYS A 77 -18.98 23.27 -2.50
CA LYS A 77 -17.62 23.76 -2.74
C LYS A 77 -16.57 22.77 -2.24
N TYR A 78 -16.66 22.32 -0.98
CA TYR A 78 -15.71 21.35 -0.44
C TYR A 78 -15.78 19.99 -1.16
N GLN A 79 -16.95 19.58 -1.64
CA GLN A 79 -17.10 18.38 -2.45
C GLN A 79 -16.33 18.49 -3.78
N SER A 80 -16.40 19.64 -4.45
CA SER A 80 -15.63 19.91 -5.66
C SER A 80 -14.13 19.91 -5.41
N GLU A 81 -13.67 20.61 -4.35
CA GLU A 81 -12.27 20.63 -3.94
C GLU A 81 -11.76 19.20 -3.62
N LEU A 82 -12.58 18.40 -2.92
CA LEU A 82 -12.22 17.02 -2.60
C LEU A 82 -12.08 16.15 -3.86
N LYS A 83 -12.97 16.32 -4.85
CA LYS A 83 -12.90 15.63 -6.14
C LYS A 83 -11.58 15.95 -6.86
N GLU A 84 -11.18 17.22 -6.84
CA GLU A 84 -9.91 17.66 -7.45
C GLU A 84 -8.70 17.09 -6.71
N LEU A 85 -8.72 17.01 -5.38
CA LEU A 85 -7.66 16.35 -4.62
C LEU A 85 -7.55 14.85 -4.91
N TYR A 86 -8.66 14.16 -5.16
CA TYR A 86 -8.62 12.75 -5.58
C TYR A 86 -7.97 12.60 -6.96
N ARG A 87 -8.30 13.49 -7.91
CA ARG A 87 -7.68 13.52 -9.23
C ARG A 87 -6.17 13.76 -9.11
N LYS A 88 -5.77 14.82 -8.40
CA LYS A 88 -4.37 15.16 -8.13
C LYS A 88 -3.61 13.99 -7.48
N GLN A 89 -4.23 13.31 -6.52
CA GLN A 89 -3.63 12.13 -5.87
C GLN A 89 -3.37 11.00 -6.87
N ALA A 90 -4.31 10.74 -7.77
CA ALA A 90 -4.15 9.71 -8.79
C ALA A 90 -3.02 10.06 -9.77
N ASP A 91 -2.96 11.31 -10.21
CA ASP A 91 -1.95 11.81 -11.15
C ASP A 91 -0.54 11.76 -10.54
N VAL A 92 -0.37 12.29 -9.33
CA VAL A 92 0.92 12.26 -8.60
C VAL A 92 1.39 10.83 -8.40
N ARG A 93 0.51 9.93 -7.96
CA ARG A 93 0.83 8.53 -7.76
C ARG A 93 1.27 7.86 -9.06
N LYS A 94 0.50 8.04 -10.14
CA LYS A 94 0.82 7.49 -11.45
C LYS A 94 2.17 7.99 -11.95
N TYR A 95 2.43 9.29 -11.85
CA TYR A 95 3.70 9.89 -12.24
C TYR A 95 4.89 9.29 -11.46
N GLN A 96 4.77 9.18 -10.13
CA GLN A 96 5.82 8.57 -9.31
C GLN A 96 6.07 7.11 -9.67
N HIS A 97 5.02 6.34 -9.97
CA HIS A 97 5.16 4.96 -10.41
C HIS A 97 5.78 4.84 -11.81
N GLU A 98 5.45 5.74 -12.74
CA GLU A 98 6.08 5.77 -14.07
C GLU A 98 7.59 6.07 -13.97
N CYS A 99 7.98 7.04 -13.12
CA CYS A 99 9.39 7.35 -12.87
C CYS A 99 10.13 6.17 -12.23
N LEU A 100 9.55 5.57 -11.21
CA LEU A 100 10.15 4.42 -10.51
C LEU A 100 10.27 3.21 -11.43
N ALA A 101 9.26 2.93 -12.25
CA ALA A 101 9.30 1.86 -13.25
C ALA A 101 10.45 2.06 -14.26
N ASN A 102 10.63 3.29 -14.76
CA ASN A 102 11.77 3.60 -15.64
C ASN A 102 13.11 3.35 -14.94
N GLN A 103 13.24 3.79 -13.68
CA GLN A 103 14.45 3.56 -12.89
C GLN A 103 14.74 2.06 -12.72
N ILE A 104 13.73 1.25 -12.40
CA ILE A 104 13.91 -0.20 -12.21
C ILE A 104 14.30 -0.88 -13.53
N ILE A 105 13.62 -0.54 -14.63
CA ILE A 105 13.89 -1.13 -15.95
C ILE A 105 15.28 -0.75 -16.48
N SER A 106 15.78 0.44 -16.14
CA SER A 106 17.15 0.87 -16.53
C SER A 106 18.25 0.03 -15.86
N LEU A 107 17.94 -0.67 -14.76
CA LEU A 107 18.87 -1.57 -14.07
C LEU A 107 18.93 -2.98 -14.68
N GLY A 108 17.95 -3.32 -15.52
CA GLY A 108 17.86 -4.61 -16.21
C GLY A 108 16.43 -4.92 -16.62
N ASP A 109 16.29 -5.64 -17.70
CA ASP A 109 15.01 -5.98 -18.35
C ASP A 109 14.46 -7.36 -17.98
N THR A 110 15.21 -8.13 -17.23
CA THR A 110 14.76 -9.39 -16.62
C THR A 110 14.44 -9.11 -15.16
N ILE A 111 13.13 -9.01 -14.84
CA ILE A 111 12.65 -8.54 -13.54
C ILE A 111 11.83 -9.62 -12.87
N TYR A 112 12.26 -10.01 -11.67
CA TYR A 112 11.62 -10.98 -10.78
C TYR A 112 10.84 -10.27 -9.69
N VAL A 113 9.62 -10.70 -9.41
CA VAL A 113 8.79 -10.17 -8.34
C VAL A 113 8.04 -11.28 -7.61
N GLU A 114 7.89 -11.14 -6.29
CA GLU A 114 7.05 -12.04 -5.51
C GLU A 114 5.57 -11.93 -5.89
N LYS A 115 4.89 -13.08 -5.99
CA LYS A 115 3.44 -13.12 -6.21
C LYS A 115 2.69 -12.65 -4.98
N MET A 116 2.18 -11.42 -4.99
CA MET A 116 1.43 -10.81 -3.88
C MET A 116 -0.07 -10.71 -4.17
N ASN A 117 -0.88 -11.04 -3.15
CA ASN A 117 -2.35 -10.86 -3.20
C ASN A 117 -2.77 -9.58 -2.47
N PHE A 118 -2.63 -8.43 -3.12
CA PHE A 118 -3.02 -7.13 -2.54
C PHE A 118 -4.51 -7.02 -2.25
N SER A 119 -5.37 -7.65 -3.05
CA SER A 119 -6.81 -7.69 -2.80
C SER A 119 -7.14 -8.41 -1.50
N GLY A 120 -6.47 -9.53 -1.23
CA GLY A 120 -6.60 -10.26 0.03
C GLY A 120 -6.11 -9.44 1.23
N LEU A 121 -4.97 -8.76 1.09
CA LEU A 121 -4.42 -7.87 2.13
C LEU A 121 -5.31 -6.65 2.41
N ALA A 122 -6.03 -6.14 1.40
CA ALA A 122 -6.93 -5.00 1.55
C ALA A 122 -8.24 -5.34 2.27
N LYS A 123 -8.64 -6.61 2.29
CA LYS A 123 -9.89 -7.06 2.93
C LYS A 123 -9.87 -6.79 4.43
N LYS A 124 -11.03 -6.40 4.96
CA LYS A 124 -11.22 -6.28 6.41
C LYS A 124 -11.25 -7.67 7.03
N SER A 125 -10.43 -7.88 8.08
CA SER A 125 -10.56 -9.11 8.87
C SER A 125 -11.92 -9.16 9.55
N THR A 126 -12.65 -10.26 9.38
CA THR A 126 -13.92 -10.53 10.06
C THR A 126 -13.71 -11.12 11.45
N LYS A 127 -12.56 -11.76 11.68
CA LYS A 127 -12.24 -12.38 12.97
C LYS A 127 -11.95 -11.32 14.04
N LEU A 128 -12.60 -11.47 15.18
CA LEU A 128 -12.37 -10.68 16.39
C LEU A 128 -11.53 -11.54 17.34
N GLU A 129 -10.27 -11.15 17.54
CA GLU A 129 -9.38 -11.80 18.51
C GLU A 129 -9.26 -10.94 19.75
N LYS A 130 -9.24 -11.56 20.93
CA LYS A 130 -8.91 -10.91 22.20
C LYS A 130 -7.46 -11.21 22.57
N ASN A 131 -6.82 -10.30 23.26
CA ASN A 131 -5.52 -10.53 23.89
C ASN A 131 -5.71 -11.24 25.25
N ASP A 132 -4.61 -11.62 25.88
CA ASP A 132 -4.60 -12.33 27.17
C ASP A 132 -5.28 -11.53 28.30
N ARG A 133 -5.46 -10.21 28.14
CA ARG A 133 -6.16 -9.30 29.06
C ARG A 133 -7.65 -9.12 28.68
N GLY A 134 -8.21 -9.94 27.81
CA GLY A 134 -9.61 -9.88 27.37
C GLY A 134 -9.97 -8.70 26.44
N LYS A 135 -9.02 -7.79 26.10
CA LYS A 135 -9.26 -6.67 25.20
C LYS A 135 -9.14 -7.09 23.75
N PHE A 136 -9.99 -6.54 22.87
CA PHE A 136 -9.91 -6.82 21.45
C PHE A 136 -8.58 -6.37 20.84
N LYS A 137 -7.91 -7.29 20.13
CA LYS A 137 -6.70 -6.95 19.37
C LYS A 137 -7.03 -5.98 18.24
N ARG A 138 -6.14 -5.02 18.01
CA ARG A 138 -6.28 -4.10 16.88
C ARG A 138 -6.13 -4.87 15.58
N LYS A 139 -7.15 -4.82 14.72
CA LYS A 139 -7.08 -5.44 13.39
C LYS A 139 -6.04 -4.75 12.52
N LYS A 140 -5.17 -5.53 11.87
CA LYS A 140 -4.29 -5.02 10.81
C LYS A 140 -5.14 -4.57 9.63
N ARG A 141 -4.93 -3.35 9.13
CA ARG A 141 -5.71 -2.75 8.05
C ARG A 141 -4.76 -2.16 7.02
N PHE A 142 -4.48 -2.92 5.99
CA PHE A 142 -3.62 -2.49 4.89
C PHE A 142 -4.39 -1.77 3.77
N GLY A 143 -5.73 -1.89 3.72
CA GLY A 143 -6.55 -1.38 2.63
C GLY A 143 -6.35 0.11 2.34
N LYS A 144 -6.13 0.95 3.36
CA LYS A 144 -5.86 2.38 3.16
C LYS A 144 -4.49 2.62 2.54
N SER A 145 -3.45 1.92 2.98
CA SER A 145 -2.11 2.02 2.42
C SER A 145 -2.13 1.57 0.96
N ILE A 146 -2.73 0.41 0.67
CA ILE A 146 -2.85 -0.14 -0.68
C ILE A 146 -3.64 0.82 -1.59
N ALA A 147 -4.76 1.38 -1.12
CA ALA A 147 -5.56 2.33 -1.91
C ALA A 147 -4.80 3.63 -2.22
N ASN A 148 -4.01 4.14 -1.28
CA ASN A 148 -3.26 5.38 -1.47
C ASN A 148 -2.03 5.16 -2.34
N ARG A 149 -1.29 4.07 -2.15
CA ARG A 149 0.01 3.82 -2.77
C ARG A 149 -0.06 2.96 -4.03
N ALA A 150 -1.14 2.18 -4.20
CA ALA A 150 -1.43 1.31 -5.35
C ALA A 150 -0.23 0.47 -5.83
N PRO A 151 0.30 -0.44 -5.00
CA PRO A 151 1.46 -1.25 -5.39
C PRO A 151 1.22 -2.10 -6.65
N SER A 152 -0.01 -2.62 -6.85
CA SER A 152 -0.36 -3.35 -8.07
C SER A 152 -0.20 -2.50 -9.34
N MET A 153 -0.55 -1.20 -9.28
CA MET A 153 -0.39 -0.28 -10.40
C MET A 153 1.08 -0.16 -10.84
N LEU A 154 2.02 -0.14 -9.89
CA LEU A 154 3.45 -0.11 -10.23
C LEU A 154 3.85 -1.36 -11.01
N LEU A 155 3.43 -2.55 -10.55
CA LEU A 155 3.73 -3.81 -11.24
C LEU A 155 3.11 -3.85 -12.64
N GLU A 156 1.88 -3.37 -12.79
CA GLU A 156 1.22 -3.25 -14.10
C GLU A 156 1.96 -2.29 -15.05
N ILE A 157 2.47 -1.17 -14.52
CA ILE A 157 3.27 -0.22 -15.31
C ILE A 157 4.59 -0.84 -15.75
N ILE A 158 5.28 -1.56 -14.86
CA ILE A 158 6.53 -2.24 -15.20
C ILE A 158 6.27 -3.30 -16.27
N ASP A 159 5.28 -4.17 -16.08
CA ASP A 159 4.95 -5.22 -17.02
C ASP A 159 4.56 -4.65 -18.41
N ARG A 160 3.74 -3.60 -18.44
CA ARG A 160 3.39 -2.90 -19.68
C ARG A 160 4.63 -2.33 -20.38
N LYS A 161 5.58 -1.74 -19.65
CA LYS A 161 6.80 -1.20 -20.26
C LYS A 161 7.71 -2.31 -20.79
N LEU A 162 7.82 -3.42 -20.08
CA LEU A 162 8.57 -4.60 -20.52
C LEU A 162 7.95 -5.22 -21.78
N SER A 163 6.61 -5.22 -21.90
CA SER A 163 5.92 -5.78 -23.08
C SER A 163 6.27 -5.06 -24.38
N TYR A 164 6.67 -3.78 -24.33
CA TYR A 164 7.17 -3.07 -25.54
C TYR A 164 8.46 -3.68 -26.09
N TYR A 165 9.19 -4.44 -25.28
CA TYR A 165 10.41 -5.17 -25.66
C TYR A 165 10.18 -6.68 -25.76
N GLY A 166 8.91 -7.12 -25.82
CA GLY A 166 8.55 -8.55 -25.84
C GLY A 166 8.84 -9.31 -24.55
N LYS A 167 8.99 -8.61 -23.41
CA LYS A 167 9.30 -9.17 -22.10
C LYS A 167 8.16 -8.94 -21.11
N HIS A 168 8.15 -9.69 -20.04
CA HIS A 168 7.16 -9.60 -18.97
C HIS A 168 7.80 -9.79 -17.60
N LEU A 169 7.11 -9.34 -16.55
CA LEU A 169 7.47 -9.61 -15.16
C LEU A 169 7.44 -11.12 -14.86
N ILE A 170 8.51 -11.64 -14.30
CA ILE A 170 8.62 -13.02 -13.85
C ILE A 170 8.12 -13.10 -12.42
N LYS A 171 6.95 -13.72 -12.21
CA LYS A 171 6.35 -13.86 -10.88
C LYS A 171 6.86 -15.12 -10.19
N ILE A 172 7.58 -14.94 -9.08
CA ILE A 172 8.09 -16.05 -8.27
C ILE A 172 6.99 -16.52 -7.32
N ASP A 173 6.80 -17.84 -7.28
CA ASP A 173 5.95 -18.47 -6.27
C ASP A 173 6.72 -18.59 -4.96
N THR A 174 6.45 -17.66 -4.05
CA THR A 174 7.11 -17.57 -2.74
C THR A 174 6.83 -18.76 -1.84
N TRP A 175 5.73 -19.49 -2.07
CA TRP A 175 5.39 -20.69 -1.30
C TRP A 175 6.37 -21.82 -1.55
N ASN A 176 6.79 -21.98 -2.80
CA ASN A 176 7.75 -23.00 -3.21
C ASN A 176 9.20 -22.51 -3.06
N ALA A 177 9.49 -21.26 -3.43
CA ALA A 177 10.84 -20.71 -3.43
C ALA A 177 11.40 -20.45 -2.02
N LYS A 178 10.52 -20.10 -1.03
CA LYS A 178 10.90 -19.77 0.36
C LYS A 178 12.12 -18.86 0.48
N ALA A 179 12.30 -17.91 -0.44
CA ALA A 179 13.49 -17.08 -0.61
C ALA A 179 13.92 -16.38 0.70
N SER A 180 12.97 -15.90 1.50
CA SER A 180 13.24 -15.28 2.81
C SER A 180 13.86 -16.20 3.85
N GLN A 181 13.83 -17.51 3.62
CA GLN A 181 14.37 -18.53 4.53
C GLN A 181 15.70 -19.10 4.00
N PHE A 182 16.01 -18.88 2.72
CA PHE A 182 17.21 -19.40 2.09
C PHE A 182 18.45 -18.65 2.58
N ASN A 183 19.49 -19.41 2.91
CA ASN A 183 20.81 -18.87 3.23
C ASN A 183 21.72 -19.06 2.02
N HIS A 184 22.10 -17.98 1.38
CA HIS A 184 22.90 -17.97 0.15
C HIS A 184 24.34 -18.50 0.33
N PHE A 185 24.82 -18.69 1.58
CA PHE A 185 26.19 -19.17 1.84
C PHE A 185 26.30 -20.67 1.99
N ASP A 186 25.37 -21.26 2.73
CA ASP A 186 25.39 -22.68 3.05
C ASP A 186 24.33 -23.50 2.33
N GLY A 187 23.50 -22.82 1.51
CA GLY A 187 22.40 -23.44 0.78
C GLY A 187 21.26 -23.96 1.66
N THR A 188 21.23 -23.62 2.95
CA THR A 188 20.23 -24.13 3.90
C THR A 188 19.00 -23.25 3.98
N TYR A 189 17.88 -23.85 4.42
CA TYR A 189 16.63 -23.13 4.67
C TYR A 189 16.39 -22.98 6.17
N ASN A 190 16.43 -21.76 6.68
CA ASN A 190 16.21 -21.45 8.09
C ASN A 190 14.94 -20.63 8.29
N LYS A 191 13.94 -21.18 9.00
CA LYS A 191 12.68 -20.49 9.30
C LYS A 191 12.92 -19.33 10.26
N LYS A 192 12.68 -18.10 9.82
CA LYS A 192 12.86 -16.87 10.59
C LYS A 192 11.52 -16.34 11.09
N LYS A 193 11.50 -15.75 12.31
CA LYS A 193 10.30 -15.07 12.82
C LYS A 193 9.97 -13.86 11.96
N LEU A 194 8.69 -13.53 11.78
CA LEU A 194 8.25 -12.35 11.03
C LEU A 194 8.74 -11.03 11.64
N SER A 195 9.02 -11.00 12.92
CA SER A 195 9.60 -9.86 13.63
C SER A 195 11.09 -9.65 13.37
N GLN A 196 11.77 -10.66 12.85
CA GLN A 196 13.20 -10.59 12.54
C GLN A 196 13.39 -9.92 11.17
N ARG A 197 13.69 -8.62 11.19
CA ARG A 197 13.85 -7.78 10.00
C ARG A 197 15.27 -7.69 9.49
N TRP A 198 16.24 -8.15 10.28
CA TRP A 198 17.66 -8.06 9.97
C TRP A 198 18.32 -9.43 10.04
N ASN A 199 19.21 -9.68 9.13
CA ASN A 199 20.09 -10.84 9.09
C ASN A 199 21.52 -10.37 9.30
N ASN A 200 22.32 -11.15 9.99
CA ASN A 200 23.76 -10.89 10.11
C ASN A 200 24.51 -11.85 9.19
N PHE A 201 25.48 -11.33 8.46
CA PHE A 201 26.14 -12.01 7.38
C PHE A 201 27.63 -11.69 7.43
N ASN A 202 28.47 -12.61 7.91
CA ASN A 202 29.91 -12.37 8.08
C ASN A 202 30.21 -10.98 8.68
N GLY A 203 29.45 -10.57 9.72
CA GLY A 203 29.58 -9.26 10.34
C GLY A 203 28.78 -8.12 9.66
N VAL A 204 28.23 -8.33 8.46
CA VAL A 204 27.43 -7.34 7.75
C VAL A 204 25.94 -7.53 8.08
N ARG A 205 25.29 -6.46 8.49
CA ARG A 205 23.87 -6.45 8.83
C ARG A 205 23.04 -6.11 7.60
N VAL A 206 22.25 -7.08 7.10
CA VAL A 206 21.44 -6.95 5.88
C VAL A 206 19.96 -7.01 6.23
N GLN A 207 19.17 -6.11 5.65
CA GLN A 207 17.72 -6.09 5.85
C GLN A 207 17.07 -7.26 5.09
N ARG A 208 16.00 -7.83 5.66
CA ARG A 208 15.35 -9.04 5.15
C ARG A 208 14.83 -8.87 3.72
N GLU A 209 14.23 -7.74 3.42
CA GLU A 209 13.66 -7.41 2.10
C GLU A 209 14.73 -7.34 1.00
N VAL A 210 15.97 -7.07 1.36
CA VAL A 210 17.13 -7.02 0.44
C VAL A 210 17.80 -8.38 0.33
N TRP A 211 17.76 -9.17 1.42
CA TRP A 211 18.38 -10.48 1.49
C TRP A 211 17.92 -11.46 0.42
N GLU A 212 16.64 -11.40 0.06
CA GLU A 212 15.99 -12.34 -0.85
C GLU A 212 16.51 -12.26 -2.28
N PHE A 213 17.19 -11.16 -2.62
CA PHE A 213 17.66 -10.84 -3.98
C PHE A 213 19.16 -10.55 -4.06
N LEU A 214 19.95 -10.97 -3.05
CA LEU A 214 21.40 -10.87 -3.16
C LEU A 214 21.87 -11.78 -4.29
N PRO A 215 22.75 -11.28 -5.20
CA PRO A 215 23.31 -12.12 -6.25
C PRO A 215 24.09 -13.27 -5.60
N THR A 216 23.77 -14.47 -6.03
CA THR A 216 24.63 -15.64 -5.73
C THR A 216 25.93 -15.45 -6.51
N SER A 217 27.04 -15.30 -5.82
CA SER A 217 28.39 -15.30 -6.38
C SER A 217 28.68 -16.56 -7.18
#